data_4673a23f3e3045b288dca71110a3cd3b
#
_entry.id   4673a23f3e3045b288dca71110a3cd3b
#
_cell.length_a   1.000
_cell.length_b   1.000
_cell.length_c   1.000
_cell.angle_alpha   90.00
_cell.angle_beta   90.00
_cell.angle_gamma   90.00
#
_symmetry.space_group_name_H-M   'P 1'
#
loop_
_entity.id
_entity.type
_entity.pdbx_description
1 polymer ?
#
loop_
_entity_poly.entity_id
_entity_poly.type
_entity_poly.pdbx_seq_one_letter_code
_entity_poly.pdbx_strand_id
1 'polypeptide(L)'
;MKENKKVDFYVSREVLFVLGLVSFLVGVALLMHRHFFFFPPIDVVLCILNSEIIDFVGASAGFLAMVCSCAPRLNVKIISWCVVFINMFLMFVSLTSLFHFLFADSEKPEMLVTSVALFGMIAVGLVIARSLPTNNIK
;
A
#
# COMPACT_ATOMS: atom_id res chain seq x y z
N MET A 1 21.50 6.79 -24.66
CA MET A 1 20.67 5.66 -24.19
C MET A 1 20.98 5.18 -22.76
N LYS A 2 22.20 5.33 -22.25
CA LYS A 2 22.53 4.98 -20.83
C LYS A 2 22.05 6.02 -19.79
N GLU A 3 21.86 7.26 -20.18
CA GLU A 3 21.50 8.37 -19.29
C GLU A 3 20.02 8.31 -18.86
N ASN A 4 19.09 7.99 -19.80
CA ASN A 4 17.68 7.83 -19.50
C ASN A 4 17.42 6.70 -18.48
N LYS A 5 18.15 5.58 -18.55
CA LYS A 5 18.00 4.49 -17.58
C LYS A 5 18.41 4.88 -16.14
N LYS A 6 19.34 5.82 -15.96
CA LYS A 6 19.70 6.33 -14.63
C LYS A 6 18.62 7.22 -14.06
N VAL A 7 18.05 8.10 -14.87
CA VAL A 7 16.98 9.02 -14.44
C VAL A 7 15.72 8.24 -14.06
N ASP A 8 15.30 7.27 -14.87
CA ASP A 8 14.13 6.41 -14.58
C ASP A 8 14.31 5.62 -13.27
N PHE A 9 15.54 5.26 -12.94
CA PHE A 9 15.86 4.51 -11.72
C PHE A 9 15.82 5.40 -10.46
N TYR A 10 16.24 6.66 -10.55
CA TYR A 10 16.16 7.62 -9.43
C TYR A 10 14.71 7.99 -9.13
N VAL A 11 13.91 8.27 -10.13
CA VAL A 11 12.47 8.55 -9.99
C VAL A 11 11.76 7.37 -9.34
N SER A 12 12.12 6.13 -9.69
CA SER A 12 11.55 4.93 -9.06
C SER A 12 11.85 4.81 -7.56
N ARG A 13 12.98 5.31 -7.07
CA ARG A 13 13.34 5.24 -5.65
C ARG A 13 12.52 6.20 -4.79
N GLU A 14 12.39 7.44 -5.23
CA GLU A 14 11.61 8.46 -4.53
C GLU A 14 10.14 8.04 -4.45
N VAL A 15 9.60 7.55 -5.57
CA VAL A 15 8.22 7.09 -5.63
C VAL A 15 8.01 5.84 -4.75
N LEU A 16 8.99 4.91 -4.71
CA LEU A 16 8.95 3.76 -3.81
C LEU A 16 8.98 4.18 -2.34
N PHE A 17 9.76 5.20 -2.00
CA PHE A 17 9.79 5.76 -0.64
C PHE A 17 8.43 6.32 -0.26
N VAL A 18 7.82 7.13 -1.13
CA VAL A 18 6.49 7.72 -0.88
C VAL A 18 5.43 6.63 -0.74
N LEU A 19 5.42 5.62 -1.61
CA LEU A 19 4.49 4.50 -1.53
C LEU A 19 4.65 3.73 -0.21
N GLY A 20 5.90 3.47 0.18
CA GLY A 20 6.23 2.83 1.46
C GLY A 20 5.78 3.65 2.65
N LEU A 21 6.00 4.96 2.62
CA LEU A 21 5.57 5.89 3.68
C LEU A 21 4.05 5.90 3.84
N VAL A 22 3.30 5.98 2.75
CA VAL A 22 1.83 5.93 2.80
C VAL A 22 1.35 4.62 3.40
N SER A 23 1.87 3.46 2.94
CA SER A 23 1.50 2.16 3.49
C SER A 23 1.84 2.04 4.97
N PHE A 24 3.01 2.52 5.38
CA PHE A 24 3.43 2.54 6.78
C PHE A 24 2.48 3.36 7.65
N LEU A 25 2.19 4.60 7.23
CA LEU A 25 1.31 5.51 7.99
C LEU A 25 -0.12 4.97 8.07
N VAL A 26 -0.65 4.41 6.98
CA VAL A 26 -1.99 3.79 6.99
C VAL A 26 -2.02 2.58 7.93
N GLY A 27 -1.02 1.69 7.86
CA GLY A 27 -0.94 0.53 8.74
C GLY A 27 -0.82 0.92 10.22
N VAL A 28 0.02 1.91 10.55
CA VAL A 28 0.13 2.42 11.93
C VAL A 28 -1.16 3.07 12.39
N ALA A 29 -1.82 3.86 11.55
CA ALA A 29 -3.10 4.50 11.88
C ALA A 29 -4.18 3.46 12.20
N LEU A 30 -4.27 2.37 11.42
CA LEU A 30 -5.22 1.28 11.66
C LEU A 30 -4.87 0.51 12.95
N LEU A 31 -3.60 0.24 13.22
CA LEU A 31 -3.15 -0.38 14.48
C LEU A 31 -3.52 0.46 15.71
N MET A 32 -3.51 1.79 15.59
CA MET A 32 -3.90 2.69 16.68
C MET A 32 -5.42 2.74 16.87
N HIS A 33 -6.20 2.47 15.84
CA HIS A 33 -7.67 2.56 15.85
C HIS A 33 -8.29 1.18 15.61
N ARG A 34 -8.24 0.29 16.62
CA ARG A 34 -8.65 -1.13 16.56
C ARG A 34 -10.08 -1.41 16.08
N HIS A 35 -10.95 -0.41 16.03
CA HIS A 35 -12.35 -0.53 15.61
C HIS A 35 -12.65 0.48 14.49
N PHE A 36 -11.73 0.62 13.54
CA PHE A 36 -11.93 1.56 12.44
C PHE A 36 -13.06 1.13 11.51
N PHE A 37 -13.15 -0.17 11.23
CA PHE A 37 -14.20 -0.73 10.39
C PHE A 37 -15.33 -1.29 11.25
N PHE A 38 -16.57 -0.89 10.98
CA PHE A 38 -17.78 -1.30 11.71
C PHE A 38 -18.85 -1.90 10.80
N PHE A 39 -18.63 -1.97 9.49
CA PHE A 39 -19.52 -2.56 8.50
C PHE A 39 -18.75 -3.56 7.63
N PRO A 40 -19.36 -4.70 7.22
CA PRO A 40 -20.68 -5.22 7.55
C PRO A 40 -20.76 -5.73 9.01
N PRO A 41 -21.95 -5.72 9.62
CA PRO A 41 -22.12 -6.12 11.04
C PRO A 41 -22.10 -7.65 11.22
N ILE A 42 -21.15 -8.32 10.61
CA ILE A 42 -20.90 -9.77 10.72
C ILE A 42 -19.61 -9.95 11.48
N ASP A 43 -19.67 -10.53 12.66
CA ASP A 43 -18.54 -10.65 13.60
C ASP A 43 -17.29 -11.25 12.97
N VAL A 44 -17.42 -12.29 12.14
CA VAL A 44 -16.30 -12.93 11.47
C VAL A 44 -15.62 -11.98 10.48
N VAL A 45 -16.40 -11.20 9.73
CA VAL A 45 -15.88 -10.25 8.74
C VAL A 45 -15.20 -9.08 9.45
N LEU A 46 -15.83 -8.56 10.52
CA LEU A 46 -15.24 -7.48 11.33
C LEU A 46 -13.92 -7.93 12.00
N CYS A 47 -13.83 -9.17 12.43
CA CYS A 47 -12.60 -9.72 12.98
C CYS A 47 -11.46 -9.74 11.96
N ILE A 48 -11.76 -10.06 10.70
CA ILE A 48 -10.77 -10.02 9.60
C ILE A 48 -10.42 -8.58 9.23
N LEU A 49 -11.43 -7.70 9.11
CA LEU A 49 -11.25 -6.29 8.72
C LEU A 49 -10.43 -5.49 9.74
N ASN A 50 -10.58 -5.80 11.03
CA ASN A 50 -9.84 -5.17 12.13
C ASN A 50 -8.69 -6.07 12.65
N SER A 51 -8.14 -6.91 11.78
CA SER A 51 -7.05 -7.80 12.15
C SER A 51 -5.73 -7.05 12.31
N GLU A 52 -5.16 -7.06 13.50
CA GLU A 52 -3.84 -6.46 13.78
C GLU A 52 -2.74 -7.06 12.89
N ILE A 53 -2.90 -8.31 12.45
CA ILE A 53 -1.93 -8.99 11.58
C ILE A 53 -1.87 -8.31 10.21
N ILE A 54 -3.03 -7.99 9.62
CA ILE A 54 -3.12 -7.34 8.31
C ILE A 54 -2.49 -5.95 8.37
N ASP A 55 -2.82 -5.19 9.41
CA ASP A 55 -2.31 -3.84 9.62
C ASP A 55 -0.79 -3.85 9.85
N PHE A 56 -0.33 -4.81 10.67
CA PHE A 56 1.10 -4.99 10.93
C PHE A 56 1.88 -5.39 9.67
N VAL A 57 1.33 -6.27 8.83
CA VAL A 57 1.93 -6.66 7.55
C VAL A 57 2.02 -5.44 6.62
N GLY A 58 0.95 -4.64 6.51
CA GLY A 58 0.93 -3.41 5.73
C GLY A 58 1.96 -2.39 6.18
N ALA A 59 2.05 -2.15 7.50
CA ALA A 59 3.04 -1.26 8.10
C ALA A 59 4.48 -1.76 7.87
N SER A 60 4.72 -3.05 8.10
CA SER A 60 6.05 -3.66 7.94
C SER A 60 6.53 -3.64 6.49
N ALA A 61 5.65 -3.95 5.54
CA ALA A 61 5.97 -3.88 4.12
C ALA A 61 6.29 -2.45 3.69
N GLY A 62 5.52 -1.47 4.18
CA GLY A 62 5.77 -0.05 3.95
C GLY A 62 7.12 0.40 4.51
N PHE A 63 7.43 0.04 5.74
CA PHE A 63 8.72 0.34 6.36
C PHE A 63 9.89 -0.29 5.60
N LEU A 64 9.78 -1.55 5.22
CA LEU A 64 10.81 -2.24 4.46
C LEU A 64 11.03 -1.60 3.08
N ALA A 65 9.98 -1.14 2.40
CA ALA A 65 10.09 -0.43 1.14
C ALA A 65 10.83 0.91 1.30
N MET A 66 10.59 1.65 2.38
CA MET A 66 11.33 2.88 2.71
C MET A 66 12.82 2.60 2.93
N VAL A 67 13.15 1.59 3.72
CA VAL A 67 14.55 1.19 3.96
C VAL A 67 15.23 0.76 2.66
N CYS A 68 14.55 -0.05 1.84
CA CYS A 68 15.08 -0.47 0.54
C CYS A 68 15.30 0.70 -0.41
N SER A 69 14.44 1.73 -0.39
CA SER A 69 14.60 2.91 -1.24
C SER A 69 15.86 3.72 -0.90
N CYS A 70 16.26 3.71 0.38
CA CYS A 70 17.48 4.37 0.85
C CYS A 70 18.75 3.53 0.68
N ALA A 71 18.62 2.23 0.44
CA ALA A 71 19.77 1.33 0.33
C ALA A 71 20.61 1.60 -0.93
N PRO A 72 21.95 1.53 -0.86
CA PRO A 72 22.84 1.77 -2.01
C PRO A 72 22.72 0.68 -3.08
N ARG A 73 22.43 -0.56 -2.66
CA ARG A 73 22.21 -1.71 -3.54
C ARG A 73 20.79 -2.23 -3.37
N LEU A 74 20.02 -2.17 -4.45
CA LEU A 74 18.63 -2.61 -4.46
C LEU A 74 18.55 -4.09 -4.84
N ASN A 75 17.90 -4.87 -3.99
CA ASN A 75 17.47 -6.21 -4.35
C ASN A 75 16.09 -6.14 -5.00
N VAL A 76 16.06 -6.26 -6.34
CA VAL A 76 14.83 -6.16 -7.14
C VAL A 76 13.76 -7.13 -6.68
N LYS A 77 14.15 -8.33 -6.23
CA LYS A 77 13.18 -9.33 -5.73
C LYS A 77 12.48 -8.85 -4.45
N ILE A 78 13.24 -8.29 -3.49
CA ILE A 78 12.68 -7.78 -2.23
C ILE A 78 11.72 -6.61 -2.53
N ILE A 79 12.14 -5.68 -3.39
CA ILE A 79 11.29 -4.54 -3.79
C ILE A 79 10.01 -5.02 -4.45
N SER A 80 10.11 -5.97 -5.37
CA SER A 80 8.94 -6.54 -6.06
C SER A 80 7.93 -7.12 -5.06
N TRP A 81 8.39 -7.88 -4.08
CA TRP A 81 7.53 -8.41 -3.03
C TRP A 81 6.93 -7.30 -2.15
N CYS A 82 7.72 -6.31 -1.75
CA CYS A 82 7.20 -5.17 -0.99
C CYS A 82 6.10 -4.44 -1.75
N VAL A 83 6.30 -4.15 -3.03
CA VAL A 83 5.30 -3.47 -3.88
C VAL A 83 4.03 -4.29 -4.01
N VAL A 84 4.13 -5.62 -4.16
CA VAL A 84 2.96 -6.52 -4.21
C VAL A 84 2.19 -6.47 -2.89
N PHE A 85 2.86 -6.64 -1.75
CA PHE A 85 2.20 -6.63 -0.44
C PHE A 85 1.57 -5.26 -0.14
N ILE A 86 2.26 -4.16 -0.44
CA ILE A 86 1.73 -2.80 -0.26
C ILE A 86 0.46 -2.62 -1.11
N ASN A 87 0.49 -2.99 -2.40
CA ASN A 87 -0.68 -2.83 -3.25
C ASN A 87 -1.86 -3.70 -2.79
N MET A 88 -1.61 -4.93 -2.34
CA MET A 88 -2.66 -5.79 -1.76
C MET A 88 -3.27 -5.17 -0.51
N PHE A 89 -2.44 -4.65 0.39
CA PHE A 89 -2.88 -3.99 1.62
C PHE A 89 -3.70 -2.72 1.32
N LEU A 90 -3.18 -1.82 0.47
CA LEU A 90 -3.88 -0.59 0.09
C LEU A 90 -5.19 -0.88 -0.64
N MET A 91 -5.23 -1.93 -1.48
CA MET A 91 -6.46 -2.38 -2.16
C MET A 91 -7.49 -2.86 -1.15
N PHE A 92 -7.07 -3.65 -0.15
CA PHE A 92 -7.94 -4.12 0.91
C PHE A 92 -8.56 -2.94 1.69
N VAL A 93 -7.74 -2.00 2.16
CA VAL A 93 -8.20 -0.82 2.90
C VAL A 93 -9.10 0.06 2.03
N SER A 94 -8.73 0.28 0.77
CA SER A 94 -9.48 1.10 -0.18
C SER A 94 -10.88 0.53 -0.45
N LEU A 95 -10.98 -0.77 -0.75
CA LEU A 95 -12.25 -1.45 -0.97
C LEU A 95 -13.13 -1.42 0.29
N THR A 96 -12.53 -1.71 1.45
CA THR A 96 -13.28 -1.68 2.71
C THR A 96 -13.83 -0.28 3.01
N SER A 97 -13.03 0.77 2.79
CA SER A 97 -13.48 2.16 2.96
C SER A 97 -14.59 2.52 1.98
N LEU A 98 -14.50 2.04 0.72
CA LEU A 98 -15.53 2.24 -0.28
C LEU A 98 -16.85 1.54 0.10
N PHE A 99 -16.79 0.28 0.57
CA PHE A 99 -17.95 -0.45 1.04
C PHE A 99 -18.61 0.23 2.25
N HIS A 100 -17.82 0.75 3.18
CA HIS A 100 -18.33 1.54 4.30
C HIS A 100 -19.09 2.78 3.81
N PHE A 101 -18.55 3.51 2.85
CA PHE A 101 -19.22 4.68 2.29
C PHE A 101 -20.52 4.33 1.59
N LEU A 102 -20.56 3.22 0.82
CA LEU A 102 -21.72 2.85 0.01
C LEU A 102 -22.86 2.22 0.82
N PHE A 103 -22.56 1.49 1.88
CA PHE A 103 -23.51 0.60 2.55
C PHE A 103 -23.70 0.87 4.04
N ALA A 104 -22.80 1.61 4.69
CA ALA A 104 -23.02 2.04 6.06
C ALA A 104 -23.85 3.32 6.05
N ASP A 105 -24.95 3.36 6.81
CA ASP A 105 -25.86 4.52 6.95
C ASP A 105 -25.20 5.78 7.55
N SER A 106 -23.89 5.86 7.53
CA SER A 106 -23.13 7.00 7.99
C SER A 106 -22.61 7.79 6.79
N GLU A 107 -23.16 8.99 6.58
CA GLU A 107 -22.65 9.97 5.63
C GLU A 107 -21.25 10.46 6.06
N LYS A 108 -20.23 9.61 5.92
CA LYS A 108 -18.83 9.97 6.17
C LYS A 108 -18.09 10.15 4.85
N PRO A 109 -18.11 11.36 4.25
CA PRO A 109 -17.43 11.63 2.98
C PRO A 109 -15.93 11.35 3.06
N GLU A 110 -15.35 11.37 4.25
CA GLU A 110 -13.94 11.06 4.51
C GLU A 110 -13.56 9.66 4.02
N MET A 111 -14.46 8.68 4.12
CA MET A 111 -14.19 7.31 3.67
C MET A 111 -14.12 7.21 2.14
N LEU A 112 -14.94 7.99 1.43
CA LEU A 112 -14.86 8.06 -0.03
C LEU A 112 -13.54 8.71 -0.46
N VAL A 113 -13.17 9.84 0.15
CA VAL A 113 -11.91 10.54 -0.16
C VAL A 113 -10.72 9.64 0.10
N THR A 114 -10.71 8.93 1.23
CA THR A 114 -9.66 7.97 1.58
C THR A 114 -9.58 6.85 0.54
N SER A 115 -10.71 6.27 0.14
CA SER A 115 -10.75 5.22 -0.88
C SER A 115 -10.17 5.70 -2.21
N VAL A 116 -10.59 6.86 -2.70
CA VAL A 116 -10.10 7.43 -3.98
C VAL A 116 -8.61 7.72 -3.92
N ALA A 117 -8.12 8.29 -2.81
CA ALA A 117 -6.71 8.58 -2.62
C ALA A 117 -5.86 7.29 -2.63
N LEU A 118 -6.33 6.23 -1.95
CA LEU A 118 -5.63 4.95 -1.93
C LEU A 118 -5.64 4.25 -3.30
N PHE A 119 -6.72 4.34 -4.08
CA PHE A 119 -6.73 3.86 -5.47
C PHE A 119 -5.69 4.59 -6.33
N GLY A 120 -5.52 5.90 -6.13
CA GLY A 120 -4.43 6.65 -6.77
C GLY A 120 -3.05 6.10 -6.41
N MET A 121 -2.81 5.78 -5.14
CA MET A 121 -1.55 5.19 -4.69
C MET A 121 -1.31 3.78 -5.24
N ILE A 122 -2.36 2.96 -5.39
CA ILE A 122 -2.28 1.65 -6.03
C ILE A 122 -1.83 1.81 -7.50
N ALA A 123 -2.40 2.78 -8.23
CA ALA A 123 -1.98 3.05 -9.60
C ALA A 123 -0.49 3.42 -9.68
N VAL A 124 0.01 4.23 -8.75
CA VAL A 124 1.44 4.55 -8.62
C VAL A 124 2.26 3.28 -8.35
N GLY A 125 1.82 2.41 -7.45
CA GLY A 125 2.47 1.13 -7.17
C GLY A 125 2.55 0.22 -8.40
N LEU A 126 1.51 0.19 -9.23
CA LEU A 126 1.51 -0.57 -10.49
C LEU A 126 2.50 0.01 -11.51
N VAL A 127 2.66 1.32 -11.57
CA VAL A 127 3.67 1.96 -12.43
C VAL A 127 5.08 1.56 -11.97
N ILE A 128 5.35 1.56 -10.66
CA ILE A 128 6.63 1.09 -10.11
C ILE A 128 6.85 -0.37 -10.49
N ALA A 129 5.85 -1.23 -10.28
CA ALA A 129 5.97 -2.66 -10.59
C ALA A 129 6.34 -2.91 -12.06
N ARG A 130 5.81 -2.09 -12.99
CA ARG A 130 6.13 -2.16 -14.42
C ARG A 130 7.53 -1.60 -14.75
N SER A 131 8.04 -0.67 -13.97
CA SER A 131 9.37 -0.06 -14.17
C SER A 131 10.51 -0.90 -13.63
N LEU A 132 10.22 -1.90 -12.78
CA LEU A 132 11.23 -2.79 -12.25
C LEU A 132 11.86 -3.63 -13.36
N PRO A 133 13.20 -3.75 -13.41
CA PRO A 133 13.86 -4.56 -14.42
C PRO A 133 13.45 -6.03 -14.28
N THR A 134 12.82 -6.56 -15.32
CA THR A 134 12.51 -7.99 -15.41
C THR A 134 13.83 -8.72 -15.56
N ASN A 135 14.31 -9.37 -14.48
CA ASN A 135 15.41 -10.32 -14.63
C ASN A 135 14.90 -11.47 -15.48
N ASN A 136 15.22 -11.43 -16.78
CA ASN A 136 15.13 -12.62 -17.60
C ASN A 136 16.06 -13.66 -16.97
N ILE A 137 15.48 -14.57 -16.19
CA ILE A 137 16.12 -15.79 -15.73
C ILE A 137 16.34 -16.62 -17.00
N LYS A 138 17.55 -16.52 -17.55
CA LYS A 138 18.07 -17.53 -18.45
C LYS A 138 18.72 -18.61 -17.64
#